data_ce626fa79011424f0ef58897cf7dfaa2
#
_entry.id   ce626fa79011424f0ef58897cf7dfaa2
#
_cell.length_a   1.000
_cell.length_b   1.000
_cell.length_c   1.000
_cell.angle_alpha   90.00
_cell.angle_beta   90.00
_cell.angle_gamma   90.00
#
_symmetry.space_group_name_H-M   'P 1'
#
loop_
_entity.id
_entity.type
_entity.pdbx_description
1 polymer ?
#
loop_
_entity_poly.entity_id
_entity_poly.type
_entity_poly.pdbx_seq_one_letter_code
_entity_poly.pdbx_strand_id
1 'polypeptide(L)'
;AFATKKLNTSCFFIEPEMWDMMKRVQGILDEKGIPMLPEIHDHYTVQLKIAEHGYTVYDFVLPVMVLHTLYSQSSRRIRHWLSICPRDQHTTLDTHDGLGTVDVEDLLSEEELQAVIAQTEKYGANFKWDYSQKALGEKRVYQINCSYYSAVGEDDDSYLLSRAIQFFTPGVPQVYYMGLLAGENDYELMARTNYDRNISRHNYTVEEIEAAVEKPV
;
A
#
# COMPACT_ATOMS: atom_id res chain seq x y z
N ALA A 1 -3.96 0.07 -17.05
CA ALA A 1 -5.12 0.29 -16.21
C ALA A 1 -6.33 0.64 -17.06
N PHE A 2 -7.47 0.12 -16.71
CA PHE A 2 -8.74 0.47 -17.30
C PHE A 2 -9.62 1.16 -16.25
N ALA A 3 -10.36 2.15 -16.69
CA ALA A 3 -11.19 2.94 -15.82
C ALA A 3 -12.44 3.42 -16.54
N THR A 4 -13.55 3.46 -15.86
CA THR A 4 -14.72 4.18 -16.31
C THR A 4 -14.67 5.59 -15.75
N LYS A 5 -14.92 6.58 -16.60
CA LYS A 5 -14.92 7.99 -16.21
C LYS A 5 -16.11 8.71 -16.80
N LYS A 6 -16.94 9.31 -15.96
CA LYS A 6 -17.97 10.24 -16.40
C LYS A 6 -17.41 11.68 -16.45
N LEU A 7 -17.89 12.49 -17.36
CA LEU A 7 -17.53 13.91 -17.43
C LEU A 7 -17.80 14.58 -16.08
N ASN A 8 -16.85 15.41 -15.64
CA ASN A 8 -16.89 16.14 -14.38
C ASN A 8 -16.85 15.28 -13.11
N THR A 9 -16.29 14.04 -13.19
CA THR A 9 -16.01 13.22 -12.00
C THR A 9 -14.53 12.92 -11.90
N SER A 10 -14.01 12.74 -10.70
CA SER A 10 -12.67 12.21 -10.42
C SER A 10 -12.68 10.71 -10.13
N CYS A 11 -13.86 10.11 -9.97
CA CYS A 11 -14.01 8.69 -9.73
C CYS A 11 -13.77 7.88 -10.99
N PHE A 12 -12.98 6.82 -10.86
CA PHE A 12 -12.69 5.87 -11.94
C PHE A 12 -13.40 4.52 -11.75
N PHE A 13 -14.00 4.29 -10.59
CA PHE A 13 -14.80 3.11 -10.29
C PHE A 13 -16.28 3.48 -10.36
N ILE A 14 -16.84 3.54 -11.59
CA ILE A 14 -18.22 3.95 -11.82
C ILE A 14 -19.07 2.73 -12.17
N GLU A 15 -20.03 2.46 -11.32
CA GLU A 15 -20.98 1.37 -11.48
C GLU A 15 -22.21 1.79 -12.30
N PRO A 16 -22.82 0.86 -13.05
CA PRO A 16 -22.44 -0.55 -13.22
C PRO A 16 -21.35 -0.79 -14.27
N GLU A 17 -20.94 0.23 -15.03
CA GLU A 17 -20.12 0.13 -16.24
C GLU A 17 -18.75 -0.52 -15.95
N MET A 18 -18.22 -0.33 -14.74
CA MET A 18 -16.95 -0.90 -14.32
C MET A 18 -16.99 -2.43 -14.30
N TRP A 19 -18.09 -3.01 -13.84
CA TRP A 19 -18.24 -4.47 -13.80
C TRP A 19 -18.28 -5.10 -15.19
N ASP A 20 -18.94 -4.46 -16.15
CA ASP A 20 -18.98 -4.93 -17.54
C ASP A 20 -17.57 -4.88 -18.17
N MET A 21 -16.82 -3.82 -17.88
CA MET A 21 -15.44 -3.71 -18.34
C MET A 21 -14.55 -4.81 -17.73
N MET A 22 -14.62 -5.02 -16.42
CA MET A 22 -13.84 -6.05 -15.73
C MET A 22 -14.17 -7.44 -16.27
N LYS A 23 -15.45 -7.78 -16.47
CA LYS A 23 -15.87 -9.05 -17.06
C LYS A 23 -15.32 -9.26 -18.47
N ARG A 24 -15.31 -8.21 -19.30
CA ARG A 24 -14.75 -8.31 -20.67
C ARG A 24 -13.24 -8.57 -20.64
N VAL A 25 -12.51 -7.88 -19.77
CA VAL A 25 -11.06 -8.10 -19.60
C VAL A 25 -10.81 -9.50 -19.05
N GLN A 26 -11.55 -9.93 -18.02
CA GLN A 26 -11.45 -11.27 -17.47
C GLN A 26 -11.66 -12.34 -18.54
N GLY A 27 -12.72 -12.21 -19.36
CA GLY A 27 -12.99 -13.18 -20.45
C GLY A 27 -11.84 -13.33 -21.44
N ILE A 28 -11.14 -12.22 -21.77
CA ILE A 28 -9.96 -12.25 -22.65
C ILE A 28 -8.78 -12.96 -21.96
N LEU A 29 -8.59 -12.72 -20.67
CA LEU A 29 -7.51 -13.32 -19.88
C LEU A 29 -7.75 -14.82 -19.65
N ASP A 30 -9.00 -15.21 -19.40
CA ASP A 30 -9.41 -16.61 -19.19
C ASP A 30 -9.08 -17.49 -20.40
N GLU A 31 -9.24 -16.98 -21.63
CA GLU A 31 -8.84 -17.67 -22.86
C GLU A 31 -7.34 -18.01 -22.89
N LYS A 32 -6.54 -17.32 -22.09
CA LYS A 32 -5.08 -17.48 -22.01
C LYS A 32 -4.64 -18.13 -20.69
N GLY A 33 -5.57 -18.44 -19.79
CA GLY A 33 -5.24 -18.97 -18.46
C GLY A 33 -4.50 -17.96 -17.59
N ILE A 34 -4.71 -16.66 -17.79
CA ILE A 34 -4.04 -15.58 -17.05
C ILE A 34 -5.00 -15.03 -15.98
N PRO A 35 -4.67 -15.11 -14.69
CA PRO A 35 -5.50 -14.51 -13.64
C PRO A 35 -5.44 -12.99 -13.72
N MET A 36 -6.56 -12.33 -13.38
CA MET A 36 -6.62 -10.88 -13.27
C MET A 36 -6.48 -10.45 -11.82
N LEU A 37 -5.56 -9.54 -11.56
CA LEU A 37 -5.37 -8.89 -10.26
C LEU A 37 -5.56 -7.37 -10.44
N PRO A 38 -6.76 -6.83 -10.16
CA PRO A 38 -7.02 -5.40 -10.28
C PRO A 38 -6.30 -4.63 -9.17
N GLU A 39 -5.63 -3.56 -9.56
CA GLU A 39 -5.00 -2.61 -8.64
C GLU A 39 -5.92 -1.39 -8.49
N ILE A 40 -6.47 -1.23 -7.30
CA ILE A 40 -7.42 -0.15 -6.98
C ILE A 40 -7.07 0.42 -5.61
N HIS A 41 -6.75 1.71 -5.58
CA HIS A 41 -6.59 2.50 -4.36
C HIS A 41 -7.86 3.33 -4.15
N ASP A 42 -8.66 2.92 -3.20
CA ASP A 42 -9.92 3.57 -2.83
C ASP A 42 -10.27 3.17 -1.38
N HIS A 43 -11.36 3.69 -0.86
CA HIS A 43 -11.89 3.26 0.43
C HIS A 43 -11.95 1.71 0.53
N TYR A 44 -11.57 1.13 1.65
CA TYR A 44 -11.44 -0.33 1.84
C TYR A 44 -12.69 -1.12 1.43
N THR A 45 -13.89 -0.53 1.54
CA THR A 45 -15.14 -1.17 1.12
C THR A 45 -15.20 -1.47 -0.37
N VAL A 46 -14.48 -0.71 -1.21
CA VAL A 46 -14.35 -0.99 -2.64
C VAL A 46 -13.53 -2.26 -2.84
N GLN A 47 -12.42 -2.43 -2.10
CA GLN A 47 -11.63 -3.68 -2.09
C GLN A 47 -12.50 -4.89 -1.70
N LEU A 48 -13.27 -4.78 -0.60
CA LEU A 48 -14.18 -5.86 -0.18
C LEU A 48 -15.19 -6.19 -1.27
N LYS A 49 -15.80 -5.20 -1.89
CA LYS A 49 -16.78 -5.37 -2.96
C LYS A 49 -16.21 -6.07 -4.20
N ILE A 50 -14.97 -5.74 -4.57
CA ILE A 50 -14.29 -6.40 -5.71
C ILE A 50 -14.04 -7.87 -5.38
N ALA A 51 -13.59 -8.16 -4.15
CA ALA A 51 -13.39 -9.53 -3.69
C ALA A 51 -14.72 -10.33 -3.66
N GLU A 52 -15.83 -9.73 -3.23
CA GLU A 52 -17.17 -10.33 -3.26
C GLU A 52 -17.64 -10.69 -4.68
N HIS A 53 -17.12 -9.98 -5.70
CA HIS A 53 -17.37 -10.31 -7.11
C HIS A 53 -16.44 -11.41 -7.67
N GLY A 54 -15.63 -12.03 -6.81
CA GLY A 54 -14.77 -13.16 -7.17
C GLY A 54 -13.41 -12.77 -7.77
N TYR A 55 -12.98 -11.53 -7.61
CA TYR A 55 -11.64 -11.11 -8.01
C TYR A 55 -10.67 -11.19 -6.84
N THR A 56 -9.46 -11.68 -7.09
CA THR A 56 -8.35 -11.51 -6.15
C THR A 56 -7.97 -10.04 -6.08
N VAL A 57 -7.66 -9.53 -4.89
CA VAL A 57 -7.35 -8.11 -4.67
C VAL A 57 -6.01 -7.92 -3.98
N TYR A 58 -5.46 -6.71 -4.04
CA TYR A 58 -4.37 -6.31 -3.14
C TYR A 58 -4.91 -5.89 -1.78
N ASP A 59 -4.20 -6.23 -0.72
CA ASP A 59 -4.44 -5.69 0.62
C ASP A 59 -3.61 -4.40 0.83
N PHE A 60 -4.16 -3.27 0.40
CA PHE A 60 -3.55 -1.96 0.62
C PHE A 60 -3.87 -1.35 1.99
N VAL A 61 -4.75 -1.98 2.75
CA VAL A 61 -5.06 -1.61 4.14
C VAL A 61 -3.96 -2.05 5.10
N LEU A 62 -3.43 -3.26 4.87
CA LEU A 62 -2.48 -3.90 5.78
C LEU A 62 -1.24 -3.04 6.11
N PRO A 63 -0.58 -2.37 5.15
CA PRO A 63 0.63 -1.59 5.44
C PRO A 63 0.43 -0.55 6.54
N VAL A 64 -0.61 0.26 6.43
CA VAL A 64 -0.91 1.32 7.40
C VAL A 64 -1.40 0.74 8.72
N MET A 65 -2.16 -0.36 8.70
CA MET A 65 -2.63 -1.05 9.91
C MET A 65 -1.48 -1.64 10.72
N VAL A 66 -0.46 -2.18 10.07
CA VAL A 66 0.74 -2.70 10.75
C VAL A 66 1.52 -1.54 11.38
N LEU A 67 1.77 -0.44 10.66
CA LEU A 67 2.41 0.76 11.21
C LEU A 67 1.63 1.29 12.43
N HIS A 68 0.31 1.46 12.28
CA HIS A 68 -0.53 1.88 13.41
C HIS A 68 -0.38 0.95 14.63
N THR A 69 -0.37 -0.37 14.37
CA THR A 69 -0.25 -1.37 15.45
C THR A 69 1.08 -1.23 16.20
N LEU A 70 2.19 -1.07 15.47
CA LEU A 70 3.52 -0.91 16.06
C LEU A 70 3.64 0.41 16.84
N TYR A 71 3.21 1.52 16.23
CA TYR A 71 3.35 2.84 16.85
C TYR A 71 2.44 3.04 18.06
N SER A 72 1.20 2.55 17.99
CA SER A 72 0.23 2.67 19.09
C SER A 72 0.35 1.57 20.14
N GLN A 73 1.13 0.51 19.87
CA GLN A 73 1.22 -0.71 20.68
C GLN A 73 -0.16 -1.34 20.94
N SER A 74 -1.08 -1.22 19.97
CA SER A 74 -2.45 -1.70 20.08
C SER A 74 -2.84 -2.53 18.87
N SER A 75 -3.22 -3.79 19.08
CA SER A 75 -3.71 -4.68 18.01
C SER A 75 -5.21 -4.52 17.69
N ARG A 76 -5.92 -3.58 18.33
CA ARG A 76 -7.38 -3.47 18.20
C ARG A 76 -7.82 -3.26 16.76
N ARG A 77 -7.19 -2.35 16.06
CA ARG A 77 -7.56 -1.96 14.67
C ARG A 77 -7.21 -3.05 13.67
N ILE A 78 -5.99 -3.58 13.73
CA ILE A 78 -5.58 -4.66 12.83
C ILE A 78 -6.41 -5.94 13.06
N ARG A 79 -6.79 -6.27 14.29
CA ARG A 79 -7.69 -7.41 14.57
C ARG A 79 -9.05 -7.22 13.91
N HIS A 80 -9.58 -6.00 13.90
CA HIS A 80 -10.83 -5.72 13.19
C HIS A 80 -10.65 -5.94 11.69
N TRP A 81 -9.59 -5.38 11.08
CA TRP A 81 -9.29 -5.62 9.67
C TRP A 81 -9.19 -7.12 9.34
N LEU A 82 -8.39 -7.87 10.09
CA LEU A 82 -8.22 -9.31 9.90
C LEU A 82 -9.53 -10.12 10.03
N SER A 83 -10.54 -9.60 10.72
CA SER A 83 -11.85 -10.25 10.83
C SER A 83 -12.74 -10.06 9.59
N ILE A 84 -12.51 -9.02 8.80
CA ILE A 84 -13.32 -8.65 7.63
C ILE A 84 -12.58 -8.73 6.29
N CYS A 85 -11.23 -8.75 6.30
CA CYS A 85 -10.44 -8.75 5.07
C CYS A 85 -10.74 -9.97 4.18
N PRO A 86 -10.60 -9.83 2.85
CA PRO A 86 -10.70 -10.96 1.93
C PRO A 86 -9.71 -12.07 2.29
N ARG A 87 -10.04 -13.31 1.94
CA ARG A 87 -9.12 -14.45 2.11
C ARG A 87 -8.33 -14.74 0.85
N ASP A 88 -8.88 -14.38 -0.31
CA ASP A 88 -8.21 -14.43 -1.60
C ASP A 88 -7.71 -13.04 -1.96
N GLN A 89 -6.52 -12.73 -1.47
CA GLN A 89 -5.87 -11.45 -1.67
C GLN A 89 -4.34 -11.58 -1.70
N HIS A 90 -3.67 -10.58 -2.25
CA HIS A 90 -2.22 -10.42 -2.14
C HIS A 90 -1.91 -9.42 -1.02
N THR A 91 -1.32 -9.93 0.08
CA THR A 91 -0.89 -9.07 1.17
C THR A 91 0.43 -8.41 0.84
N THR A 92 0.53 -7.10 1.02
CA THR A 92 1.77 -6.36 0.82
C THR A 92 1.99 -5.38 1.96
N LEU A 93 3.25 -5.04 2.27
CA LEU A 93 3.60 -3.92 3.14
C LEU A 93 4.18 -2.76 2.35
N ASP A 94 4.81 -3.07 1.22
CA ASP A 94 5.49 -2.11 0.36
C ASP A 94 5.28 -2.45 -1.11
N THR A 95 5.27 -1.42 -1.92
CA THR A 95 5.23 -1.49 -3.37
C THR A 95 6.13 -0.40 -3.95
N HIS A 96 6.15 -0.29 -5.28
CA HIS A 96 6.79 0.85 -5.97
C HIS A 96 6.03 2.18 -5.79
N ASP A 97 4.85 2.14 -5.20
CA ASP A 97 4.02 3.30 -4.84
C ASP A 97 4.08 3.57 -3.33
N GLY A 98 3.57 4.71 -2.90
CA GLY A 98 3.44 5.02 -1.48
C GLY A 98 2.29 4.26 -0.82
N LEU A 99 2.28 4.26 0.52
CA LEU A 99 1.21 3.68 1.32
C LEU A 99 -0.04 4.57 1.22
N GLY A 100 -1.16 4.00 0.80
CA GLY A 100 -2.42 4.72 0.63
C GLY A 100 -3.07 5.04 1.97
N THR A 101 -3.48 6.30 2.16
CA THR A 101 -4.22 6.69 3.37
C THR A 101 -5.72 6.55 3.20
N VAL A 102 -6.21 6.65 1.98
CA VAL A 102 -7.63 6.46 1.65
C VAL A 102 -8.08 5.02 1.93
N ASP A 103 -7.18 4.06 1.78
CA ASP A 103 -7.46 2.64 1.98
C ASP A 103 -7.85 2.31 3.44
N VAL A 104 -7.47 3.15 4.40
CA VAL A 104 -7.75 2.96 5.84
C VAL A 104 -8.79 3.93 6.40
N GLU A 105 -9.43 4.72 5.55
CA GLU A 105 -10.50 5.62 5.96
C GLU A 105 -11.63 4.84 6.65
N ASP A 106 -12.18 5.36 7.72
CA ASP A 106 -13.17 4.72 8.64
C ASP A 106 -12.65 3.48 9.41
N LEU A 107 -11.52 2.89 9.05
CA LEU A 107 -10.88 1.84 9.85
C LEU A 107 -10.00 2.42 10.96
N LEU A 108 -9.37 3.57 10.71
CA LEU A 108 -8.69 4.40 11.70
C LEU A 108 -9.48 5.69 11.92
N SER A 109 -9.42 6.24 13.13
CA SER A 109 -9.89 7.61 13.33
C SER A 109 -8.90 8.60 12.71
N GLU A 110 -9.34 9.85 12.49
CA GLU A 110 -8.46 10.89 11.95
C GLU A 110 -7.22 11.08 12.85
N GLU A 111 -7.39 11.07 14.17
CA GLU A 111 -6.27 11.20 15.12
C GLU A 111 -5.30 10.02 15.02
N GLU A 112 -5.81 8.79 14.85
CA GLU A 112 -4.98 7.60 14.68
C GLU A 112 -4.19 7.66 13.37
N LEU A 113 -4.81 8.10 12.28
CA LEU A 113 -4.15 8.27 10.99
C LEU A 113 -3.10 9.38 11.04
N GLN A 114 -3.42 10.52 11.62
CA GLN A 114 -2.47 11.63 11.79
C GLN A 114 -1.27 11.23 12.67
N ALA A 115 -1.47 10.39 13.67
CA ALA A 115 -0.37 9.85 14.47
C ALA A 115 0.57 8.96 13.63
N VAL A 116 0.02 8.15 12.72
CA VAL A 116 0.83 7.35 11.78
C VAL A 116 1.61 8.26 10.83
N ILE A 117 0.97 9.26 10.24
CA ILE A 117 1.60 10.23 9.34
C ILE A 117 2.74 10.96 10.07
N ALA A 118 2.49 11.48 11.25
CA ALA A 118 3.49 12.21 12.03
C ALA A 118 4.69 11.33 12.44
N GLN A 119 4.46 10.05 12.71
CA GLN A 119 5.55 9.14 13.05
C GLN A 119 6.38 8.75 11.80
N THR A 120 5.73 8.51 10.66
CA THR A 120 6.44 8.24 9.40
C THR A 120 7.23 9.47 8.93
N GLU A 121 6.73 10.68 9.17
CA GLU A 121 7.47 11.93 8.90
C GLU A 121 8.78 12.00 9.71
N LYS A 122 8.74 11.66 10.99
CA LYS A 122 9.94 11.58 11.84
C LYS A 122 10.96 10.57 11.32
N TYR A 123 10.50 9.53 10.67
CA TYR A 123 11.32 8.50 10.01
C TYR A 123 11.65 8.83 8.55
N GLY A 124 11.47 10.09 8.16
CA GLY A 124 11.93 10.63 6.88
C GLY A 124 11.03 10.34 5.68
N ALA A 125 9.78 9.95 5.90
CA ALA A 125 8.82 9.84 4.80
C ALA A 125 8.51 11.20 4.20
N ASN A 126 8.21 11.22 2.88
CA ASN A 126 7.56 12.35 2.25
C ASN A 126 6.10 12.01 1.88
N PHE A 127 5.32 13.01 1.46
CA PHE A 127 3.89 12.84 1.28
C PHE A 127 3.42 13.33 -0.07
N LYS A 128 2.57 12.53 -0.71
CA LYS A 128 1.75 12.99 -1.81
C LYS A 128 0.43 13.52 -1.26
N TRP A 129 0.08 14.73 -1.66
CA TRP A 129 -1.11 15.42 -1.19
C TRP A 129 -2.25 15.31 -2.19
N ASP A 130 -3.46 15.07 -1.69
CA ASP A 130 -4.68 15.22 -2.48
C ASP A 130 -5.14 16.68 -2.44
N TYR A 131 -5.29 17.23 -3.64
CA TYR A 131 -5.78 18.59 -3.87
C TYR A 131 -7.18 18.61 -4.49
N SER A 132 -7.85 17.47 -4.64
CA SER A 132 -9.17 17.39 -5.25
C SER A 132 -10.23 18.12 -4.44
N GLN A 133 -10.05 18.23 -3.12
CA GLN A 133 -10.88 18.97 -2.17
C GLN A 133 -10.45 20.43 -1.95
N LYS A 134 -9.61 20.97 -2.83
CA LYS A 134 -9.03 22.33 -2.72
C LYS A 134 -10.08 23.44 -2.56
N ALA A 135 -11.30 23.22 -3.06
CA ALA A 135 -12.41 24.14 -2.91
C ALA A 135 -12.90 24.30 -1.44
N LEU A 136 -12.58 23.33 -0.57
CA LEU A 136 -12.93 23.33 0.85
C LEU A 136 -11.76 23.76 1.75
N GLY A 137 -10.57 24.06 1.17
CA GLY A 137 -9.38 24.47 1.93
C GLY A 137 -8.67 23.32 2.65
N GLU A 138 -9.14 22.09 2.52
CA GLU A 138 -8.58 20.94 3.19
C GLU A 138 -7.49 20.27 2.32
N LYS A 139 -6.33 20.06 2.93
CA LYS A 139 -5.18 19.37 2.36
C LYS A 139 -5.03 18.05 3.08
N ARG A 140 -5.25 16.93 2.39
CA ARG A 140 -5.09 15.59 2.96
C ARG A 140 -3.86 14.91 2.38
N VAL A 141 -3.16 14.15 3.20
CA VAL A 141 -2.15 13.21 2.69
C VAL A 141 -2.88 12.12 1.92
N TYR A 142 -2.46 11.87 0.69
CA TYR A 142 -3.00 10.80 -0.15
C TYR A 142 -2.13 9.53 -0.09
N GLN A 143 -0.81 9.71 -0.05
CA GLN A 143 0.14 8.61 0.08
C GLN A 143 1.32 9.02 0.96
N ILE A 144 1.81 8.08 1.74
CA ILE A 144 3.05 8.15 2.51
C ILE A 144 4.12 7.47 1.66
N ASN A 145 5.12 8.22 1.19
CA ASN A 145 6.21 7.70 0.38
C ASN A 145 7.43 7.44 1.26
N CYS A 146 7.81 6.22 1.40
CA CYS A 146 9.00 5.74 2.14
C CYS A 146 9.26 4.27 1.80
N SER A 147 10.46 3.78 2.11
CA SER A 147 10.66 2.35 2.23
C SER A 147 9.97 1.85 3.52
N TYR A 148 9.54 0.60 3.53
CA TYR A 148 8.85 0.08 4.72
C TYR A 148 9.81 -0.12 5.90
N TYR A 149 11.08 -0.42 5.61
CA TYR A 149 12.12 -0.53 6.62
C TYR A 149 12.37 0.82 7.31
N SER A 150 12.50 1.91 6.54
CA SER A 150 12.60 3.25 7.15
C SER A 150 11.32 3.64 7.88
N ALA A 151 10.13 3.26 7.39
CA ALA A 151 8.88 3.54 8.09
C ALA A 151 8.80 2.89 9.48
N VAL A 152 9.46 1.77 9.73
CA VAL A 152 9.54 1.17 11.07
C VAL A 152 10.75 1.65 11.88
N GLY A 153 11.44 2.70 11.42
CA GLY A 153 12.56 3.33 12.13
C GLY A 153 13.89 2.63 11.92
N GLU A 154 14.03 1.85 10.86
CA GLU A 154 15.25 1.07 10.53
C GLU A 154 15.61 0.11 11.67
N ASP A 155 14.59 -0.42 12.34
CA ASP A 155 14.71 -1.36 13.45
C ASP A 155 14.38 -2.77 12.95
N ASP A 156 15.36 -3.67 13.01
CA ASP A 156 15.25 -5.04 12.49
C ASP A 156 14.14 -5.84 13.18
N ASP A 157 13.98 -5.71 14.48
CA ASP A 157 12.95 -6.43 15.24
C ASP A 157 11.54 -5.97 14.83
N SER A 158 11.32 -4.67 14.70
CA SER A 158 10.06 -4.09 14.22
C SER A 158 9.79 -4.49 12.77
N TYR A 159 10.83 -4.55 11.94
CA TYR A 159 10.71 -4.96 10.54
C TYR A 159 10.35 -6.44 10.41
N LEU A 160 11.05 -7.32 11.11
CA LEU A 160 10.77 -8.76 11.14
C LEU A 160 9.37 -9.05 11.68
N LEU A 161 8.95 -8.34 12.74
CA LEU A 161 7.59 -8.43 13.26
C LEU A 161 6.54 -8.01 12.22
N SER A 162 6.80 -6.93 11.48
CA SER A 162 5.92 -6.47 10.40
C SER A 162 5.76 -7.54 9.31
N ARG A 163 6.87 -8.13 8.87
CA ARG A 163 6.87 -9.22 7.87
C ARG A 163 6.18 -10.47 8.40
N ALA A 164 6.39 -10.83 9.67
CA ALA A 164 5.68 -11.94 10.30
C ALA A 164 4.16 -11.69 10.28
N ILE A 165 3.69 -10.49 10.63
CA ILE A 165 2.26 -10.15 10.55
C ILE A 165 1.76 -10.32 9.11
N GLN A 166 2.49 -9.81 8.11
CA GLN A 166 2.14 -9.96 6.70
C GLN A 166 2.00 -11.43 6.29
N PHE A 167 2.99 -12.27 6.64
CA PHE A 167 3.02 -13.67 6.22
C PHE A 167 1.95 -14.53 6.88
N PHE A 168 1.48 -14.15 8.06
CA PHE A 168 0.39 -14.83 8.76
C PHE A 168 -1.00 -14.19 8.51
N THR A 169 -1.06 -13.07 7.77
CA THR A 169 -2.33 -12.52 7.29
C THR A 169 -2.90 -13.41 6.18
N PRO A 170 -4.22 -13.65 6.15
CA PRO A 170 -4.83 -14.44 5.07
C PRO A 170 -4.54 -13.84 3.69
N GLY A 171 -4.09 -14.69 2.75
CA GLY A 171 -3.75 -14.30 1.39
C GLY A 171 -2.37 -14.82 0.97
N VAL A 172 -1.90 -14.34 -0.17
CA VAL A 172 -0.57 -14.66 -0.71
C VAL A 172 0.36 -13.46 -0.43
N PRO A 173 1.40 -13.62 0.39
CA PRO A 173 2.31 -12.53 0.68
C PRO A 173 3.15 -12.16 -0.54
N GLN A 174 3.13 -10.89 -0.90
CA GLN A 174 3.98 -10.29 -1.92
C GLN A 174 4.98 -9.37 -1.24
N VAL A 175 6.26 -9.62 -1.42
CA VAL A 175 7.34 -8.78 -0.90
C VAL A 175 7.96 -8.00 -2.05
N TYR A 176 7.96 -6.69 -1.94
CA TYR A 176 8.61 -5.81 -2.90
C TYR A 176 10.14 -5.94 -2.77
N TYR A 177 10.89 -5.80 -3.87
CA TYR A 177 12.33 -6.07 -3.88
C TYR A 177 13.13 -5.24 -2.86
N MET A 178 12.76 -3.97 -2.65
CA MET A 178 13.39 -3.17 -1.60
C MET A 178 13.13 -3.74 -0.20
N GLY A 179 11.90 -4.22 0.03
CA GLY A 179 11.55 -4.87 1.28
C GLY A 179 12.24 -6.20 1.49
N LEU A 180 12.62 -6.91 0.43
CA LEU A 180 13.37 -8.15 0.55
C LEU A 180 14.78 -7.94 1.13
N LEU A 181 15.34 -6.76 0.89
CA LEU A 181 16.69 -6.38 1.32
C LEU A 181 16.69 -5.41 2.51
N ALA A 182 15.53 -5.19 3.15
CA ALA A 182 15.38 -4.16 4.19
C ALA A 182 15.96 -2.79 3.75
N GLY A 183 15.64 -2.39 2.51
CA GLY A 183 16.19 -1.19 1.90
C GLY A 183 15.69 0.08 2.58
N GLU A 184 16.59 1.00 2.84
CA GLU A 184 16.33 2.31 3.41
C GLU A 184 15.78 3.30 2.37
N ASN A 185 15.33 4.48 2.83
CA ASN A 185 14.92 5.57 1.96
C ASN A 185 16.08 6.07 1.10
N ASP A 186 15.90 6.12 -0.23
CA ASP A 186 16.89 6.67 -1.17
C ASP A 186 16.62 8.15 -1.45
N TYR A 187 17.12 9.00 -0.56
CA TYR A 187 17.01 10.46 -0.70
C TYR A 187 17.82 11.01 -1.87
N GLU A 188 18.94 10.35 -2.23
CA GLU A 188 19.79 10.77 -3.34
C GLU A 188 19.07 10.56 -4.67
N LEU A 189 18.50 9.38 -4.90
CA LEU A 189 17.72 9.09 -6.09
C LEU A 189 16.51 10.01 -6.18
N MET A 190 15.79 10.22 -5.07
CA MET A 190 14.66 11.14 -5.02
C MET A 190 15.07 12.55 -5.43
N ALA A 191 16.13 13.10 -4.85
CA ALA A 191 16.61 14.46 -5.15
C ALA A 191 17.11 14.58 -6.60
N ARG A 192 17.88 13.61 -7.09
CA ARG A 192 18.43 13.59 -8.44
C ARG A 192 17.33 13.55 -9.52
N THR A 193 16.25 12.85 -9.24
CA THR A 193 15.14 12.66 -10.21
C THR A 193 14.01 13.67 -10.04
N ASN A 194 14.01 14.42 -8.95
CA ASN A 194 12.92 15.32 -8.54
C ASN A 194 11.55 14.60 -8.56
N TYR A 195 11.53 13.36 -8.07
CA TYR A 195 10.34 12.52 -8.07
C TYR A 195 10.18 11.80 -6.72
N ASP A 196 9.20 12.22 -5.94
CA ASP A 196 9.01 11.84 -4.54
C ASP A 196 8.94 10.33 -4.30
N ARG A 197 8.30 9.57 -5.21
CA ARG A 197 8.19 8.11 -5.08
C ARG A 197 9.53 7.37 -5.24
N ASN A 198 10.55 8.01 -5.82
CA ASN A 198 11.84 7.39 -6.00
C ASN A 198 12.59 7.17 -4.68
N ILE A 199 12.10 7.73 -3.59
CA ILE A 199 12.59 7.43 -2.24
C ILE A 199 12.53 5.93 -1.88
N SER A 200 11.60 5.18 -2.50
CA SER A 200 11.42 3.74 -2.29
C SER A 200 11.70 2.91 -3.55
N ARG A 201 12.58 3.39 -4.45
CA ARG A 201 12.87 2.74 -5.74
C ARG A 201 14.36 2.64 -6.04
N HIS A 202 15.16 2.40 -5.02
CA HIS A 202 16.60 2.20 -5.21
C HIS A 202 16.87 1.08 -6.22
N ASN A 203 17.81 1.31 -7.14
CA ASN A 203 18.24 0.32 -8.13
C ASN A 203 19.51 -0.35 -7.63
N TYR A 204 19.37 -1.53 -7.06
CA TYR A 204 20.50 -2.28 -6.51
C TYR A 204 21.42 -2.83 -7.62
N THR A 205 22.71 -2.69 -7.43
CA THR A 205 23.72 -3.47 -8.15
C THR A 205 23.83 -4.86 -7.55
N VAL A 206 24.50 -5.79 -8.27
CA VAL A 206 24.74 -7.16 -7.75
C VAL A 206 25.58 -7.10 -6.48
N GLU A 207 26.59 -6.24 -6.46
CA GLU A 207 27.50 -6.05 -5.32
C GLU A 207 26.76 -5.52 -4.08
N GLU A 208 25.80 -4.62 -4.25
CA GLU A 208 24.96 -4.13 -3.15
C GLU A 208 24.04 -5.22 -2.61
N ILE A 209 23.47 -6.07 -3.48
CA ILE A 209 22.64 -7.21 -3.06
C ILE A 209 23.48 -8.22 -2.27
N GLU A 210 24.65 -8.59 -2.77
CA GLU A 210 25.56 -9.52 -2.09
C GLU A 210 25.95 -8.98 -0.70
N ALA A 211 26.32 -7.70 -0.62
CA ALA A 211 26.66 -7.05 0.63
C ALA A 211 25.46 -6.98 1.61
N ALA A 212 24.23 -6.77 1.11
CA ALA A 212 23.05 -6.75 1.95
C ALA A 212 22.71 -8.13 2.54
N VAL A 213 22.88 -9.19 1.75
CA VAL A 213 22.64 -10.59 2.20
C VAL A 213 23.66 -11.07 3.23
N GLU A 214 24.88 -10.56 3.18
CA GLU A 214 25.94 -10.92 4.13
C GLU A 214 25.86 -10.17 5.47
N LYS A 215 25.01 -9.14 5.57
CA LYS A 215 24.82 -8.46 6.87
C LYS A 215 24.21 -9.42 7.88
N PRO A 216 24.80 -9.58 9.07
CA PRO A 216 24.17 -10.36 10.14
C PRO A 216 22.87 -9.67 10.58
N VAL A 217 21.83 -10.45 10.72
CA VAL A 217 20.55 -10.02 11.31
C VAL A 217 20.68 -10.07 12.83
#